data_d4e8536bdbac607fa052dcc1dfff44e3
#
_entry.id   d4e8536bdbac607fa052dcc1dfff44e3
#
_cell.length_a   1.000
_cell.length_b   1.000
_cell.length_c   1.000
_cell.angle_alpha   90.00
_cell.angle_beta   90.00
_cell.angle_gamma   90.00
#
_symmetry.space_group_name_H-M   'P 1'
#
loop_
_entity.id
_entity.type
_entity.pdbx_description
1 polymer ?
#
loop_
_entity_poly.entity_id
_entity_poly.type
_entity_poly.pdbx_seq_one_letter_code
_entity_poly.pdbx_strand_id
1 'polypeptide(L)'
;MNRLRVGIYGVRRALNIMRRGLAGNLAQIVAVTDPDAELVRNTSDEISSLGAASYTEFGRFLGAGLDAVIIAGPPGRQASPAIRALRHGIDVLCYPMPVSTLDEAFLLERTVREGGRVFAFAEPYCYRR
;
A
#
# COMPACT_ATOMS: atom_id res chain seq x y z
N MET A 1 -18.96 -8.40 -10.85
CA MET A 1 -17.74 -7.59 -10.99
C MET A 1 -16.79 -8.00 -9.88
N ASN A 2 -15.59 -8.42 -10.24
CA ASN A 2 -14.60 -8.79 -9.23
C ASN A 2 -14.13 -7.52 -8.50
N ARG A 3 -14.03 -7.59 -7.17
CA ARG A 3 -13.47 -6.50 -6.37
C ARG A 3 -11.97 -6.42 -6.59
N LEU A 4 -11.43 -5.20 -6.62
CA LEU A 4 -9.97 -5.00 -6.62
C LEU A 4 -9.36 -5.58 -5.34
N ARG A 5 -8.32 -6.35 -5.49
CA ARG A 5 -7.56 -6.94 -4.39
C ARG A 5 -6.48 -5.95 -3.96
N VAL A 6 -6.65 -5.33 -2.80
CA VAL A 6 -5.80 -4.26 -2.32
C VAL A 6 -4.93 -4.74 -1.16
N GLY A 7 -3.63 -4.48 -1.27
CA GLY A 7 -2.70 -4.59 -0.17
C GLY A 7 -2.44 -3.24 0.50
N ILE A 8 -2.09 -3.25 1.79
CA ILE A 8 -1.70 -2.03 2.50
C ILE A 8 -0.34 -2.24 3.17
N TYR A 9 0.59 -1.34 2.85
CA TYR A 9 1.87 -1.17 3.53
C TYR A 9 1.72 -0.07 4.59
N GLY A 10 1.67 -0.48 5.86
CA GLY A 10 1.41 0.38 7.02
C GLY A 10 0.26 -0.15 7.88
N VAL A 11 0.58 -0.94 8.92
CA VAL A 11 -0.42 -1.64 9.75
C VAL A 11 -1.41 -0.68 10.41
N ARG A 12 -0.93 0.43 10.99
CA ARG A 12 -1.81 1.38 11.68
C ARG A 12 -2.86 1.97 10.74
N ARG A 13 -2.46 2.28 9.52
CA ARG A 13 -3.38 2.80 8.48
C ARG A 13 -4.32 1.70 8.02
N ALA A 14 -3.79 0.49 7.82
CA ALA A 14 -4.59 -0.67 7.42
C ALA A 14 -5.73 -0.94 8.42
N LEU A 15 -5.42 -1.06 9.70
CA LEU A 15 -6.42 -1.31 10.74
C LEU A 15 -7.49 -0.20 10.81
N ASN A 16 -7.08 1.06 10.66
CA ASN A 16 -8.02 2.19 10.63
C ASN A 16 -9.00 2.08 9.46
N ILE A 17 -8.50 1.79 8.26
CA ILE A 17 -9.34 1.64 7.06
C ILE A 17 -10.23 0.41 7.18
N MET A 18 -9.68 -0.72 7.63
CA MET A 18 -10.41 -1.98 7.73
C MET A 18 -11.53 -1.92 8.78
N ARG A 19 -11.28 -1.30 9.93
CA ARG A 19 -12.30 -1.10 10.99
C ARG A 19 -13.47 -0.22 10.56
N ARG A 20 -13.19 0.77 9.69
CA ARG A 20 -14.23 1.67 9.15
C ARG A 20 -14.93 1.10 7.92
N GLY A 21 -14.38 0.05 7.33
CA GLY A 21 -14.77 -0.46 6.03
C GLY A 21 -14.31 0.43 4.87
N LEU A 22 -14.04 -0.19 3.74
CA LEU A 22 -13.90 0.54 2.49
C LEU A 22 -15.29 0.95 2.02
N ALA A 23 -15.48 2.23 1.72
CA ALA A 23 -16.73 2.70 1.15
C ALA A 23 -16.98 2.03 -0.22
N GLY A 24 -18.03 1.22 -0.31
CA GLY A 24 -18.46 0.57 -1.53
C GLY A 24 -17.94 -0.86 -1.74
N ASN A 25 -18.42 -1.47 -2.80
CA ASN A 25 -18.14 -2.87 -3.16
C ASN A 25 -17.02 -3.03 -4.20
N LEU A 26 -16.23 -1.98 -4.46
CA LEU A 26 -15.25 -1.98 -5.56
C LEU A 26 -13.90 -2.60 -5.19
N ALA A 27 -13.52 -2.57 -3.91
CA ALA A 27 -12.23 -3.04 -3.44
C ALA A 27 -12.34 -3.85 -2.14
N GLN A 28 -11.38 -4.73 -1.94
CA GLN A 28 -11.22 -5.52 -0.72
C GLN A 28 -9.76 -5.49 -0.28
N ILE A 29 -9.51 -5.21 1.00
CA ILE A 29 -8.17 -5.36 1.57
C ILE A 29 -7.95 -6.83 1.83
N VAL A 30 -6.91 -7.39 1.22
CA VAL A 30 -6.59 -8.83 1.29
C VAL A 30 -5.23 -9.11 1.92
N ALA A 31 -4.35 -8.11 1.99
CA ALA A 31 -2.99 -8.27 2.52
C ALA A 31 -2.54 -7.01 3.25
N VAL A 32 -1.82 -7.19 4.34
CA VAL A 32 -1.24 -6.11 5.14
C VAL A 32 0.21 -6.43 5.47
N THR A 33 1.07 -5.43 5.38
CA THR A 33 2.48 -5.51 5.80
C THR A 33 2.93 -4.18 6.43
N ASP A 34 4.08 -4.20 7.08
CA ASP A 34 4.71 -3.03 7.69
C ASP A 34 6.24 -3.25 7.73
N PRO A 35 7.06 -2.21 7.64
CA PRO A 35 8.50 -2.34 7.88
C PRO A 35 8.84 -2.83 9.29
N ASP A 36 7.95 -2.62 10.26
CA ASP A 36 8.04 -3.17 11.61
C ASP A 36 7.41 -4.58 11.65
N ALA A 37 8.24 -5.59 11.52
CA ALA A 37 7.80 -6.99 11.54
C ALA A 37 7.20 -7.42 12.89
N GLU A 38 7.62 -6.82 14.00
CA GLU A 38 7.04 -7.09 15.32
C GLU A 38 5.60 -6.55 15.41
N LEU A 39 5.37 -5.34 14.91
CA LEU A 39 4.03 -4.77 14.81
C LEU A 39 3.10 -5.66 13.96
N VAL A 40 3.60 -6.20 12.85
CA VAL A 40 2.81 -7.13 12.01
C VAL A 40 2.44 -8.37 12.79
N ARG A 41 3.40 -8.99 13.49
CA ARG A 41 3.14 -10.20 14.30
C ARG A 41 2.13 -9.94 15.41
N ASN A 42 2.29 -8.83 16.13
CA ASN A 42 1.43 -8.47 17.26
C ASN A 42 -0.01 -8.13 16.85
N THR A 43 -0.24 -7.78 15.60
CA THR A 43 -1.57 -7.41 15.07
C THR A 43 -2.15 -8.46 14.10
N SER A 44 -1.46 -9.57 13.89
CA SER A 44 -1.84 -10.58 12.90
C SER A 44 -3.23 -11.17 13.12
N ASP A 45 -3.60 -11.43 14.37
CA ASP A 45 -4.92 -11.99 14.72
C ASP A 45 -6.05 -10.99 14.41
N GLU A 46 -5.83 -9.71 14.70
CA GLU A 46 -6.80 -8.67 14.39
C GLU A 46 -6.94 -8.49 12.86
N ILE A 47 -5.83 -8.44 12.13
CA ILE A 47 -5.82 -8.35 10.67
C ILE A 47 -6.58 -9.53 10.06
N SER A 48 -6.32 -10.75 10.55
CA SER A 48 -7.01 -11.96 10.11
C SER A 48 -8.51 -11.90 10.40
N SER A 49 -8.91 -11.44 11.60
CA SER A 49 -10.32 -11.30 11.96
C SER A 49 -11.08 -10.30 11.08
N LEU A 50 -10.38 -9.34 10.52
CA LEU A 50 -10.90 -8.34 9.58
C LEU A 50 -10.84 -8.79 8.11
N GLY A 51 -10.39 -10.02 7.84
CA GLY A 51 -10.47 -10.66 6.52
C GLY A 51 -9.23 -10.48 5.64
N ALA A 52 -8.09 -10.07 6.17
CA ALA A 52 -6.84 -9.95 5.42
C ALA A 52 -5.73 -10.86 5.99
N ALA A 53 -4.74 -11.18 5.15
CA ALA A 53 -3.52 -11.85 5.59
C ALA A 53 -2.44 -10.84 5.97
N SER A 54 -1.64 -11.15 6.97
CA SER A 54 -0.50 -10.35 7.39
C SER A 54 0.81 -10.95 6.89
N TYR A 55 1.74 -10.09 6.48
CA TYR A 55 3.05 -10.48 5.95
C TYR A 55 4.16 -9.69 6.64
N THR A 56 5.17 -10.39 7.15
CA THR A 56 6.38 -9.77 7.70
C THR A 56 7.43 -9.50 6.64
N GLU A 57 7.34 -10.16 5.50
CA GLU A 57 8.26 -10.00 4.37
C GLU A 57 7.58 -9.34 3.18
N PHE A 58 8.13 -8.22 2.72
CA PHE A 58 7.54 -7.44 1.64
C PHE A 58 7.46 -8.20 0.31
N GLY A 59 8.44 -9.06 0.02
CA GLY A 59 8.41 -9.89 -1.19
C GLY A 59 7.21 -10.85 -1.22
N ARG A 60 6.90 -11.47 -0.09
CA ARG A 60 5.73 -12.35 0.03
C ARG A 60 4.41 -11.56 -0.05
N PHE A 61 4.38 -10.37 0.55
CA PHE A 61 3.24 -9.46 0.43
C PHE A 61 2.95 -9.10 -1.03
N LEU A 62 3.98 -8.76 -1.82
CA LEU A 62 3.82 -8.47 -3.25
C LEU A 62 3.30 -9.69 -4.04
N GLY A 63 3.61 -10.90 -3.59
CA GLY A 63 3.14 -12.17 -4.18
C GLY A 63 1.70 -12.56 -3.82
N ALA A 64 0.97 -11.75 -3.05
CA ALA A 64 -0.38 -12.06 -2.57
C ALA A 64 -1.49 -11.93 -3.64
N GLY A 65 -1.16 -11.69 -4.89
CA GLY A 65 -2.14 -11.52 -5.97
C GLY A 65 -2.90 -10.20 -5.86
N LEU A 66 -2.15 -9.10 -5.73
CA LEU A 66 -2.69 -7.76 -5.55
C LEU A 66 -2.90 -7.06 -6.89
N ASP A 67 -4.03 -6.37 -7.04
CA ASP A 67 -4.29 -5.44 -8.14
C ASP A 67 -3.68 -4.07 -7.85
N ALA A 68 -3.77 -3.63 -6.60
CA ALA A 68 -3.23 -2.35 -6.14
C ALA A 68 -2.68 -2.43 -4.73
N VAL A 69 -1.80 -1.49 -4.39
CA VAL A 69 -1.27 -1.34 -3.03
C VAL A 69 -1.35 0.10 -2.57
N ILE A 70 -1.76 0.29 -1.32
CA ILE A 70 -1.69 1.57 -0.62
C ILE A 70 -0.39 1.59 0.19
N ILE A 71 0.53 2.47 -0.18
CA ILE A 71 1.77 2.70 0.56
C ILE A 71 1.51 3.81 1.58
N ALA A 72 1.42 3.47 2.84
CA ALA A 72 1.09 4.38 3.94
C ALA A 72 2.04 4.20 5.14
N GLY A 73 3.27 3.90 4.85
CA GLY A 73 4.35 3.78 5.83
C GLY A 73 4.85 5.14 6.35
N PRO A 74 5.95 5.14 7.10
CA PRO A 74 6.53 6.37 7.61
C PRO A 74 6.91 7.34 6.48
N PRO A 75 6.72 8.66 6.69
CA PRO A 75 7.19 9.67 5.74
C PRO A 75 8.68 9.49 5.42
N GLY A 76 9.06 9.77 4.18
CA GLY A 76 10.45 9.63 3.72
C GLY A 76 10.93 8.21 3.44
N ARG A 77 10.07 7.19 3.57
CA ARG A 77 10.41 5.78 3.31
C ARG A 77 9.44 5.09 2.36
N GLN A 78 8.73 5.87 1.54
CA GLN A 78 7.66 5.32 0.68
C GLN A 78 8.12 5.02 -0.75
N ALA A 79 9.17 5.68 -1.23
CA ALA A 79 9.63 5.52 -2.61
C ALA A 79 10.04 4.07 -2.93
N SER A 80 10.86 3.45 -2.09
CA SER A 80 11.33 2.09 -2.31
C SER A 80 10.20 1.06 -2.39
N PRO A 81 9.28 0.96 -1.43
CA PRO A 81 8.17 0.02 -1.53
C PRO A 81 7.24 0.33 -2.71
N ALA A 82 7.00 1.60 -3.04
CA ALA A 82 6.21 2.00 -4.20
C ALA A 82 6.83 1.53 -5.52
N ILE A 83 8.12 1.79 -5.71
CA ILE A 83 8.87 1.37 -6.90
C ILE A 83 8.88 -0.15 -7.03
N ARG A 84 9.09 -0.88 -5.95
CA ARG A 84 9.07 -2.35 -5.95
C ARG A 84 7.69 -2.89 -6.33
N ALA A 85 6.61 -2.32 -5.83
CA ALA A 85 5.25 -2.71 -6.19
C ALA A 85 4.95 -2.46 -7.68
N LEU A 86 5.29 -1.28 -8.19
CA LEU A 86 5.14 -0.94 -9.60
C LEU A 86 5.90 -1.90 -10.52
N ARG A 87 7.14 -2.24 -10.17
CA ARG A 87 7.97 -3.22 -10.91
C ARG A 87 7.39 -4.63 -10.84
N HIS A 88 6.62 -4.93 -9.82
CA HIS A 88 5.92 -6.21 -9.66
C HIS A 88 4.58 -6.25 -10.43
N GLY A 89 4.25 -5.18 -11.17
CA GLY A 89 3.01 -5.09 -11.95
C GLY A 89 1.78 -4.69 -11.15
N ILE A 90 1.96 -4.04 -10.00
CA ILE A 90 0.89 -3.64 -9.09
C ILE A 90 0.71 -2.12 -9.15
N ASP A 91 -0.52 -1.66 -9.22
CA ASP A 91 -0.84 -0.23 -9.17
C ASP A 91 -0.63 0.31 -7.75
N VAL A 92 -0.22 1.58 -7.63
CA VAL A 92 0.20 2.16 -6.35
C VAL A 92 -0.55 3.45 -6.04
N LEU A 93 -1.06 3.53 -4.81
CA LEU A 93 -1.51 4.76 -4.17
C LEU A 93 -0.59 5.07 -2.98
N CYS A 94 0.15 6.18 -3.02
CA CYS A 94 0.97 6.64 -1.90
C CYS A 94 0.25 7.65 -1.01
N TYR A 95 0.51 7.57 0.31
CA TYR A 95 0.00 8.49 1.31
C TYR A 95 1.02 8.62 2.47
N PRO A 96 1.39 9.84 2.93
CA PRO A 96 1.10 11.14 2.31
C PRO A 96 2.13 11.56 1.26
N MET A 97 3.44 11.34 1.45
CA MET A 97 4.50 11.82 0.57
C MET A 97 5.26 10.66 -0.06
N PRO A 98 5.27 10.56 -1.40
CA PRO A 98 5.87 9.41 -2.08
C PRO A 98 7.40 9.44 -2.10
N VAL A 99 8.02 10.62 -2.08
CA VAL A 99 9.48 10.79 -2.25
C VAL A 99 10.03 11.82 -1.28
N SER A 100 11.32 11.70 -0.94
CA SER A 100 12.06 12.62 -0.08
C SER A 100 13.22 13.31 -0.79
N THR A 101 13.65 12.78 -1.93
CA THR A 101 14.78 13.29 -2.71
C THR A 101 14.42 13.39 -4.19
N LEU A 102 15.18 14.20 -4.94
CA LEU A 102 15.03 14.30 -6.39
C LEU A 102 15.37 12.98 -7.08
N ASP A 103 16.38 12.26 -6.60
CA ASP A 103 16.75 10.95 -7.16
C ASP A 103 15.62 9.93 -7.03
N GLU A 104 14.96 9.89 -5.88
CA GLU A 104 13.75 9.07 -5.69
C GLU A 104 12.62 9.50 -6.63
N ALA A 105 12.41 10.80 -6.82
CA ALA A 105 11.39 11.32 -7.71
C ALA A 105 11.64 10.91 -9.18
N PHE A 106 12.87 11.06 -9.65
CA PHE A 106 13.25 10.64 -11.01
C PHE A 106 13.12 9.13 -11.20
N LEU A 107 13.54 8.34 -10.21
CA LEU A 107 13.43 6.89 -10.29
C LEU A 107 11.97 6.43 -10.29
N LEU A 108 11.14 7.03 -9.46
CA LEU A 108 9.70 6.74 -9.40
C LEU A 108 9.02 7.11 -10.71
N GLU A 109 9.26 8.32 -11.24
CA GLU A 109 8.69 8.78 -12.51
C GLU A 109 9.07 7.84 -13.66
N ARG A 110 10.35 7.48 -13.76
CA ARG A 110 10.82 6.55 -14.79
C ARG A 110 10.17 5.18 -14.64
N THR A 111 10.05 4.66 -13.41
CA THR A 111 9.42 3.36 -13.14
C THR A 111 7.95 3.36 -13.58
N VAL A 112 7.21 4.42 -13.30
CA VAL A 112 5.81 4.57 -13.73
C VAL A 112 5.71 4.61 -15.25
N ARG A 113 6.52 5.45 -15.90
CA ARG A 113 6.49 5.64 -17.35
C ARG A 113 6.85 4.35 -18.10
N GLU A 114 7.86 3.61 -17.65
CA GLU A 114 8.32 2.37 -18.29
C GLU A 114 7.42 1.17 -17.98
N GLY A 115 6.81 1.13 -16.79
CA GLY A 115 6.06 -0.03 -16.31
C GLY A 115 4.59 -0.08 -16.75
N GLY A 116 4.02 1.02 -17.21
CA GLY A 116 2.61 1.10 -17.64
C GLY A 116 1.60 0.85 -16.49
N ARG A 117 2.04 0.99 -15.24
CA ARG A 117 1.18 0.89 -14.06
C ARG A 117 0.67 2.26 -13.62
N VAL A 118 -0.45 2.28 -12.93
CA VAL A 118 -1.00 3.49 -12.36
C VAL A 118 -0.28 3.82 -11.05
N PHE A 119 0.17 5.06 -10.93
CA PHE A 119 0.65 5.63 -9.69
C PHE A 119 -0.18 6.86 -9.35
N ALA A 120 -0.70 6.90 -8.12
CA ALA A 120 -1.42 8.04 -7.60
C ALA A 120 -0.86 8.47 -6.25
N PHE A 121 -0.97 9.77 -5.99
CA PHE A 121 -0.61 10.38 -4.72
C PHE A 121 -1.87 10.90 -4.03
N ALA A 122 -2.14 10.40 -2.83
CA ALA A 122 -3.28 10.85 -2.03
C ALA A 122 -2.88 12.03 -1.14
N GLU A 123 -3.44 13.21 -1.43
CA GLU A 123 -3.29 14.41 -0.62
C GLU A 123 -4.62 14.74 0.07
N PRO A 124 -4.80 14.34 1.36
CA PRO A 124 -6.07 14.48 2.03
C PRO A 124 -6.45 15.93 2.32
N TYR A 125 -5.48 16.85 2.35
CA TYR A 125 -5.75 18.26 2.62
C TYR A 125 -6.53 18.94 1.49
N CYS A 126 -6.44 18.43 0.26
CA CYS A 126 -7.23 18.91 -0.86
C CYS A 126 -8.76 18.70 -0.67
N TYR A 127 -9.15 17.78 0.21
CA TYR A 127 -10.53 17.38 0.44
C TYR A 127 -11.08 17.81 1.80
N ARG A 128 -10.27 18.48 2.62
CA ARG A 128 -10.75 19.05 3.89
C ARG A 128 -11.41 20.41 3.61
N ARG A 129 -12.67 20.50 3.95
CA ARG A 129 -13.41 21.77 4.03
C ARG A 129 -13.27 22.37 5.42
#